data_5f44db15f61e5a22e63f825163edfe84
#
_entry.id   5f44db15f61e5a22e63f825163edfe84
#
_cell.length_a   1.000
_cell.length_b   1.000
_cell.length_c   1.000
_cell.angle_alpha   90.00
_cell.angle_beta   90.00
_cell.angle_gamma   90.00
#
_symmetry.space_group_name_H-M   'P 1'
#
loop_
_entity.id
_entity.type
_entity.pdbx_description
1 polymer ?
#
loop_
_entity_poly.entity_id
_entity_poly.type
_entity_poly.pdbx_seq_one_letter_code
_entity_poly.pdbx_strand_id
1 'polypeptide(L)'
;DKESFQHAKEAVELAKANLTTSQNQLEANQALLLDGPLSEQPQIQSAVSNLKQAWLNLERTKIRSPIKGYVARRNAQVGQAVSVGGALMAVVTTDQMWLDANFKETQLTHMRIGQPVEIHFDLYGKDKTFNGKVVGIEMGTGSAFSLLPTQNATGNWIKVVQRVPVRIQLDPQQLAENPLRIGLSATVKVNVTDSQGETLRDQAPSTTIYSTNVLQYDESAVNNLIESIIRDNSY
;
A
#
# COMPACT_ATOMS: atom_id res chain seq x y z
N ASP A 1 -0.32 -17.25 -85.12
CA ASP A 1 -0.48 -18.68 -84.89
C ASP A 1 -1.25 -18.94 -83.61
N LYS A 2 -1.96 -20.08 -83.62
CA LYS A 2 -2.85 -20.41 -82.53
C LYS A 2 -2.15 -20.59 -81.16
N GLU A 3 -0.92 -21.07 -81.17
CA GLU A 3 -0.08 -21.24 -79.99
C GLU A 3 0.38 -19.89 -79.38
N SER A 4 0.83 -18.96 -80.21
CA SER A 4 1.24 -17.62 -79.72
C SER A 4 0.08 -16.83 -79.15
N PHE A 5 -1.14 -17.01 -79.70
CA PHE A 5 -2.35 -16.44 -79.08
C PHE A 5 -2.67 -17.07 -77.74
N GLN A 6 -2.52 -18.40 -77.61
CA GLN A 6 -2.75 -19.10 -76.38
C GLN A 6 -1.74 -18.66 -75.27
N HIS A 7 -0.45 -18.59 -75.61
CA HIS A 7 0.58 -18.08 -74.69
C HIS A 7 0.34 -16.62 -74.29
N ALA A 8 -0.10 -15.77 -75.23
CA ALA A 8 -0.44 -14.38 -74.89
C ALA A 8 -1.65 -14.30 -73.95
N LYS A 9 -2.65 -15.18 -74.13
CA LYS A 9 -3.80 -15.26 -73.24
C LYS A 9 -3.43 -15.73 -71.83
N GLU A 10 -2.57 -16.75 -71.72
CA GLU A 10 -2.04 -17.24 -70.46
C GLU A 10 -1.20 -16.17 -69.71
N ALA A 11 -0.38 -15.44 -70.48
CA ALA A 11 0.40 -14.32 -69.93
C ALA A 11 -0.51 -13.20 -69.34
N VAL A 12 -1.62 -12.90 -70.03
CA VAL A 12 -2.60 -11.91 -69.58
C VAL A 12 -3.31 -12.41 -68.31
N GLU A 13 -3.70 -13.69 -68.26
CA GLU A 13 -4.31 -14.25 -67.04
C GLU A 13 -3.35 -14.28 -65.85
N LEU A 14 -2.07 -14.61 -66.10
CA LEU A 14 -1.04 -14.54 -65.06
C LEU A 14 -0.81 -13.09 -64.56
N ALA A 15 -0.77 -12.13 -65.48
CA ALA A 15 -0.64 -10.72 -65.14
C ALA A 15 -1.84 -10.21 -64.33
N LYS A 16 -3.05 -10.62 -64.66
CA LYS A 16 -4.26 -10.32 -63.88
C LYS A 16 -4.20 -10.91 -62.50
N ALA A 17 -3.80 -12.17 -62.36
CA ALA A 17 -3.66 -12.82 -61.08
C ALA A 17 -2.65 -12.12 -60.18
N ASN A 18 -1.50 -11.72 -60.76
CA ASN A 18 -0.48 -10.94 -60.04
C ASN A 18 -1.00 -9.54 -59.59
N LEU A 19 -1.76 -8.87 -60.50
CA LEU A 19 -2.40 -7.60 -60.14
C LEU A 19 -3.37 -7.75 -58.98
N THR A 20 -4.23 -8.75 -59.01
CA THR A 20 -5.20 -9.04 -57.94
C THR A 20 -4.47 -9.32 -56.60
N THR A 21 -3.38 -10.10 -56.65
CA THR A 21 -2.56 -10.37 -55.47
C THR A 21 -1.97 -9.09 -54.90
N SER A 22 -1.42 -8.21 -55.78
CA SER A 22 -0.85 -6.94 -55.35
C SER A 22 -1.91 -5.97 -54.80
N GLN A 23 -3.13 -5.98 -55.36
CA GLN A 23 -4.24 -5.18 -54.85
C GLN A 23 -4.68 -5.68 -53.47
N ASN A 24 -4.84 -6.98 -53.30
CA ASN A 24 -5.20 -7.57 -52.00
C ASN A 24 -4.13 -7.26 -50.92
N GLN A 25 -2.85 -7.27 -51.32
CA GLN A 25 -1.76 -6.90 -50.43
C GLN A 25 -1.81 -5.40 -50.03
N LEU A 26 -2.14 -4.54 -50.99
CA LEU A 26 -2.32 -3.11 -50.72
C LEU A 26 -3.49 -2.86 -49.78
N GLU A 27 -4.65 -3.49 -50.05
CA GLU A 27 -5.84 -3.41 -49.17
C GLU A 27 -5.56 -3.93 -47.75
N ALA A 28 -4.85 -5.05 -47.64
CA ALA A 28 -4.46 -5.60 -46.34
C ALA A 28 -3.55 -4.64 -45.59
N ASN A 29 -2.59 -4.01 -46.27
CA ASN A 29 -1.72 -3.03 -45.65
C ASN A 29 -2.46 -1.73 -45.27
N GLN A 30 -3.40 -1.28 -46.10
CA GLN A 30 -4.25 -0.13 -45.78
C GLN A 30 -5.18 -0.39 -44.61
N ALA A 31 -5.73 -1.61 -44.48
CA ALA A 31 -6.57 -2.00 -43.37
C ALA A 31 -5.83 -2.02 -42.02
N LEU A 32 -4.50 -2.13 -42.02
CA LEU A 32 -3.67 -2.01 -40.82
C LEU A 32 -3.43 -0.54 -40.39
N LEU A 33 -3.67 0.41 -41.29
CA LEU A 33 -3.56 1.84 -41.02
C LEU A 33 -4.98 2.36 -40.75
N LEU A 34 -5.26 2.72 -39.52
CA LEU A 34 -6.51 3.42 -39.21
C LEU A 34 -6.45 4.82 -39.85
N ASP A 35 -7.56 5.25 -40.48
CA ASP A 35 -7.74 6.65 -40.93
C ASP A 35 -7.85 7.56 -39.71
N GLY A 36 -6.71 7.93 -39.11
CA GLY A 36 -6.65 8.71 -37.90
C GLY A 36 -5.24 9.19 -37.56
N PRO A 37 -5.10 10.01 -36.52
CA PRO A 37 -3.80 10.50 -36.11
C PRO A 37 -2.86 9.34 -35.73
N LEU A 38 -1.57 9.51 -35.98
CA LEU A 38 -0.54 8.51 -35.72
C LEU A 38 -0.60 7.98 -34.29
N SER A 39 -0.96 8.85 -33.35
CA SER A 39 -1.12 8.51 -31.92
C SER A 39 -2.19 7.46 -31.63
N GLU A 40 -3.20 7.29 -32.52
CA GLU A 40 -4.30 6.32 -32.32
C GLU A 40 -4.04 4.96 -32.96
N GLN A 41 -2.96 4.82 -33.70
CA GLN A 41 -2.63 3.54 -34.33
C GLN A 41 -2.29 2.46 -33.28
N PRO A 42 -2.80 1.22 -33.41
CA PRO A 42 -2.61 0.17 -32.40
C PRO A 42 -1.15 -0.16 -32.09
N GLN A 43 -0.28 -0.08 -33.10
CA GLN A 43 1.17 -0.32 -32.94
C GLN A 43 1.82 0.77 -32.07
N ILE A 44 1.45 2.05 -32.30
CA ILE A 44 1.93 3.18 -31.51
C ILE A 44 1.40 3.08 -30.08
N GLN A 45 0.12 2.78 -29.90
CA GLN A 45 -0.48 2.58 -28.56
C GLN A 45 0.20 1.45 -27.78
N SER A 46 0.56 0.36 -28.46
CA SER A 46 1.33 -0.73 -27.86
C SER A 46 2.72 -0.26 -27.42
N ALA A 47 3.42 0.48 -28.29
CA ALA A 47 4.74 1.05 -27.98
C ALA A 47 4.67 2.05 -26.80
N VAL A 48 3.65 2.91 -26.77
CA VAL A 48 3.37 3.85 -25.69
C VAL A 48 3.15 3.10 -24.37
N SER A 49 2.36 2.02 -24.39
CA SER A 49 2.11 1.20 -23.21
C SER A 49 3.39 0.55 -22.69
N ASN A 50 4.22 0.03 -23.58
CA ASN A 50 5.52 -0.55 -23.21
C ASN A 50 6.47 0.50 -22.62
N LEU A 51 6.50 1.70 -23.19
CA LEU A 51 7.32 2.81 -22.68
C LEU A 51 6.84 3.25 -21.28
N LYS A 52 5.52 3.41 -21.08
CA LYS A 52 4.95 3.72 -19.77
C LYS A 52 5.28 2.64 -18.75
N GLN A 53 5.20 1.38 -19.12
CA GLN A 53 5.57 0.27 -18.24
C GLN A 53 7.06 0.31 -17.86
N ALA A 54 7.94 0.55 -18.82
CA ALA A 54 9.37 0.67 -18.57
C ALA A 54 9.70 1.88 -17.67
N TRP A 55 9.05 3.02 -17.91
CA TRP A 55 9.17 4.22 -17.07
C TRP A 55 8.68 3.94 -15.64
N LEU A 56 7.53 3.29 -15.49
CA LEU A 56 6.99 2.94 -14.17
C LEU A 56 7.92 1.99 -13.41
N ASN A 57 8.53 1.03 -14.11
CA ASN A 57 9.52 0.14 -13.51
C ASN A 57 10.76 0.91 -13.05
N LEU A 58 11.20 1.90 -13.82
CA LEU A 58 12.31 2.79 -13.42
C LEU A 58 11.95 3.62 -12.19
N GLU A 59 10.75 4.23 -12.13
CA GLU A 59 10.33 5.00 -10.95
C GLU A 59 10.22 4.10 -9.70
N ARG A 60 9.77 2.87 -9.84
CA ARG A 60 9.69 1.89 -8.74
C ARG A 60 11.04 1.44 -8.21
N THR A 61 12.15 1.68 -8.91
CA THR A 61 13.49 1.45 -8.35
C THR A 61 13.84 2.43 -7.24
N LYS A 62 13.15 3.57 -7.17
CA LYS A 62 13.29 4.58 -6.12
C LYS A 62 12.27 4.32 -5.02
N ILE A 63 12.67 3.54 -4.02
CA ILE A 63 11.79 3.19 -2.91
C ILE A 63 11.73 4.35 -1.93
N ARG A 64 10.56 4.96 -1.78
CA ARG A 64 10.30 6.10 -0.89
C ARG A 64 9.53 5.65 0.34
N SER A 65 9.81 6.29 1.49
CA SER A 65 9.04 6.04 2.71
C SER A 65 7.59 6.54 2.54
N PRO A 66 6.58 5.73 2.87
CA PRO A 66 5.16 6.15 2.82
C PRO A 66 4.78 7.12 3.94
N ILE A 67 5.60 7.23 4.97
CA ILE A 67 5.36 8.07 6.15
C ILE A 67 6.59 8.88 6.52
N LYS A 68 6.38 10.01 7.20
CA LYS A 68 7.45 10.75 7.88
C LYS A 68 7.79 10.05 9.19
N GLY A 69 9.08 9.88 9.49
CA GLY A 69 9.49 9.22 10.72
C GLY A 69 10.97 8.90 10.77
N TYR A 70 11.35 8.11 11.75
CA TYR A 70 12.72 7.67 11.98
C TYR A 70 12.92 6.24 11.55
N VAL A 71 14.08 5.95 10.96
CA VAL A 71 14.45 4.58 10.61
C VAL A 71 14.79 3.83 11.90
N ALA A 72 13.91 2.91 12.30
CA ALA A 72 14.09 2.09 13.49
C ALA A 72 14.95 0.85 13.21
N ARG A 73 14.83 0.26 12.02
CA ARG A 73 15.56 -0.92 11.62
C ARG A 73 15.86 -0.87 10.12
N ARG A 74 17.09 -1.11 9.74
CA ARG A 74 17.53 -1.22 8.35
C ARG A 74 18.06 -2.63 8.09
N ASN A 75 17.41 -3.36 7.22
CA ASN A 75 17.84 -4.70 6.79
C ASN A 75 18.63 -4.64 5.47
N ALA A 76 18.33 -3.66 4.62
CA ALA A 76 18.99 -3.50 3.32
C ALA A 76 20.42 -2.93 3.48
N GLN A 77 21.37 -3.50 2.73
CA GLN A 77 22.75 -3.02 2.64
C GLN A 77 23.11 -2.73 1.17
N VAL A 78 24.11 -1.85 0.97
CA VAL A 78 24.63 -1.56 -0.37
C VAL A 78 25.23 -2.85 -0.97
N GLY A 79 24.88 -3.13 -2.21
CA GLY A 79 25.28 -4.35 -2.92
C GLY A 79 24.42 -5.59 -2.65
N GLN A 80 23.42 -5.48 -1.79
CA GLN A 80 22.50 -6.58 -1.53
C GLN A 80 21.44 -6.68 -2.64
N ALA A 81 21.18 -7.90 -3.11
CA ALA A 81 20.04 -8.15 -3.98
C ALA A 81 18.72 -8.00 -3.22
N VAL A 82 17.77 -7.29 -3.80
CA VAL A 82 16.43 -7.05 -3.23
C VAL A 82 15.41 -7.82 -4.04
N SER A 83 14.56 -8.57 -3.35
CA SER A 83 13.43 -9.27 -3.97
C SER A 83 12.12 -8.52 -3.73
N VAL A 84 11.14 -8.74 -4.61
CA VAL A 84 9.80 -8.19 -4.46
C VAL A 84 9.18 -8.69 -3.15
N GLY A 85 8.65 -7.78 -2.34
CA GLY A 85 8.07 -8.11 -1.02
C GLY A 85 9.09 -8.22 0.12
N GLY A 86 10.40 -8.10 -0.17
CA GLY A 86 11.43 -8.10 0.87
C GLY A 86 11.37 -6.88 1.77
N ALA A 87 11.44 -7.07 3.10
CA ALA A 87 11.47 -5.96 4.06
C ALA A 87 12.84 -5.27 4.05
N LEU A 88 12.90 -4.02 3.63
CA LEU A 88 14.14 -3.24 3.51
C LEU A 88 14.47 -2.49 4.80
N MET A 89 13.48 -1.80 5.35
CA MET A 89 13.64 -1.05 6.58
C MET A 89 12.28 -0.82 7.28
N ALA A 90 12.32 -0.55 8.57
CA ALA A 90 11.16 -0.14 9.34
C ALA A 90 11.27 1.37 9.65
N VAL A 91 10.23 2.11 9.31
CA VAL A 91 10.12 3.54 9.63
C VAL A 91 9.04 3.71 10.70
N VAL A 92 9.36 4.44 11.76
CA VAL A 92 8.46 4.71 12.88
C VAL A 92 8.12 6.18 12.89
N THR A 93 6.82 6.49 12.88
CA THR A 93 6.33 7.85 13.06
C THR A 93 6.28 8.20 14.54
N THR A 94 6.53 9.46 14.86
CA THR A 94 6.37 9.99 16.24
C THR A 94 5.03 10.68 16.47
N ASP A 95 4.29 10.95 15.39
CA ASP A 95 3.09 11.78 15.44
C ASP A 95 1.84 10.99 15.88
N GLN A 96 1.89 9.66 15.74
CA GLN A 96 0.76 8.78 16.00
C GLN A 96 1.21 7.54 16.76
N MET A 97 1.54 7.74 18.02
CA MET A 97 1.83 6.65 18.93
C MET A 97 0.61 6.30 19.76
N TRP A 98 0.45 5.03 20.04
CA TRP A 98 -0.55 4.51 20.98
C TRP A 98 0.11 3.60 21.98
N LEU A 99 -0.59 3.36 23.08
CA LEU A 99 -0.19 2.43 24.11
C LEU A 99 -1.24 1.32 24.22
N ASP A 100 -0.82 0.07 24.17
CA ASP A 100 -1.66 -1.06 24.46
C ASP A 100 -1.42 -1.50 25.92
N ALA A 101 -2.36 -1.14 26.79
CA ALA A 101 -2.28 -1.42 28.23
C ALA A 101 -3.03 -2.71 28.57
N ASN A 102 -2.35 -3.66 29.21
CA ASN A 102 -2.87 -4.98 29.53
C ASN A 102 -3.58 -5.00 30.90
N PHE A 103 -4.89 -4.76 30.93
CA PHE A 103 -5.71 -4.77 32.15
C PHE A 103 -6.20 -6.17 32.47
N LYS A 104 -6.33 -6.47 33.78
CA LYS A 104 -6.99 -7.70 34.23
C LYS A 104 -8.49 -7.63 33.93
N GLU A 105 -9.12 -8.76 33.62
CA GLU A 105 -10.56 -8.88 33.38
C GLU A 105 -11.41 -8.16 34.43
N THR A 106 -11.06 -8.28 35.71
CA THR A 106 -11.78 -7.63 36.82
C THR A 106 -11.67 -6.09 36.82
N GLN A 107 -10.72 -5.52 36.13
CA GLN A 107 -10.52 -4.06 36.02
C GLN A 107 -11.35 -3.42 34.90
N LEU A 108 -11.93 -4.22 34.01
CA LEU A 108 -12.67 -3.73 32.84
C LEU A 108 -14.13 -3.39 33.14
N THR A 109 -14.68 -3.76 34.29
CA THR A 109 -16.10 -3.62 34.63
C THR A 109 -16.67 -2.22 34.39
N HIS A 110 -15.91 -1.18 34.76
CA HIS A 110 -16.32 0.22 34.61
C HIS A 110 -15.52 0.96 33.52
N MET A 111 -14.70 0.26 32.73
CA MET A 111 -13.90 0.86 31.68
C MET A 111 -14.75 1.11 30.45
N ARG A 112 -14.63 2.29 29.87
CA ARG A 112 -15.38 2.76 28.69
C ARG A 112 -14.47 3.48 27.73
N ILE A 113 -14.83 3.45 26.45
CA ILE A 113 -14.17 4.25 25.40
C ILE A 113 -14.38 5.74 25.70
N GLY A 114 -13.34 6.53 25.52
CA GLY A 114 -13.32 7.97 25.77
C GLY A 114 -12.83 8.38 27.17
N GLN A 115 -12.70 7.45 28.11
CA GLN A 115 -12.21 7.76 29.45
C GLN A 115 -10.79 8.33 29.44
N PRO A 116 -10.51 9.35 30.27
CA PRO A 116 -9.19 9.94 30.39
C PRO A 116 -8.23 9.00 31.13
N VAL A 117 -6.98 9.05 30.71
CA VAL A 117 -5.91 8.17 31.17
C VAL A 117 -4.69 8.97 31.56
N GLU A 118 -4.13 8.71 32.73
CA GLU A 118 -2.82 9.17 33.16
C GLU A 118 -1.77 8.08 32.94
N ILE A 119 -0.63 8.46 32.34
CA ILE A 119 0.40 7.52 31.93
C ILE A 119 1.76 8.02 32.42
N HIS A 120 2.49 7.13 33.06
CA HIS A 120 3.87 7.38 33.47
C HIS A 120 4.78 6.38 32.76
N PHE A 121 5.63 6.89 31.88
CA PHE A 121 6.66 6.07 31.22
C PHE A 121 7.91 5.98 32.09
N ASP A 122 8.44 4.78 32.24
CA ASP A 122 9.64 4.54 33.06
C ASP A 122 10.85 5.35 32.55
N LEU A 123 10.89 5.65 31.22
CA LEU A 123 11.91 6.49 30.61
C LEU A 123 11.99 7.92 31.22
N TYR A 124 10.84 8.49 31.58
CA TYR A 124 10.75 9.87 32.10
C TYR A 124 10.54 9.93 33.61
N GLY A 125 10.50 8.78 34.28
CA GLY A 125 10.29 8.71 35.72
C GLY A 125 8.86 9.10 36.15
N LYS A 126 8.70 9.31 37.46
CA LYS A 126 7.37 9.61 38.05
C LYS A 126 6.97 11.07 37.92
N ASP A 127 7.91 11.95 37.62
CA ASP A 127 7.68 13.40 37.61
C ASP A 127 7.00 13.88 36.31
N LYS A 128 7.00 13.04 35.26
CA LYS A 128 6.36 13.37 34.00
C LYS A 128 5.11 12.52 33.77
N THR A 129 3.97 13.19 33.71
CA THR A 129 2.68 12.57 33.41
C THR A 129 2.29 12.84 31.96
N PHE A 130 1.94 11.79 31.23
CA PHE A 130 1.36 11.89 29.90
C PHE A 130 -0.15 11.65 30.01
N ASN A 131 -0.90 12.38 29.20
CA ASN A 131 -2.34 12.23 29.13
C ASN A 131 -2.73 11.44 27.90
N GLY A 132 -3.79 10.67 28.03
CA GLY A 132 -4.34 9.90 26.92
C GLY A 132 -5.84 9.67 27.09
N LYS A 133 -6.41 8.98 26.10
CA LYS A 133 -7.81 8.53 26.13
C LYS A 133 -7.92 7.09 25.72
N VAL A 134 -8.81 6.34 26.34
CA VAL A 134 -9.20 4.99 25.89
C VAL A 134 -9.88 5.13 24.54
N VAL A 135 -9.33 4.47 23.51
CA VAL A 135 -9.92 4.48 22.15
C VAL A 135 -10.45 3.14 21.71
N GLY A 136 -10.10 2.07 22.41
CA GLY A 136 -10.60 0.73 22.10
C GLY A 136 -10.27 -0.27 23.21
N ILE A 137 -11.15 -1.24 23.38
CA ILE A 137 -10.94 -2.42 24.24
C ILE A 137 -10.96 -3.61 23.30
N GLU A 138 -9.90 -4.42 23.30
CA GLU A 138 -9.82 -5.56 22.39
C GLU A 138 -10.85 -6.65 22.76
N MET A 139 -11.35 -7.37 21.74
CA MET A 139 -12.37 -8.41 21.88
C MET A 139 -11.83 -9.72 22.43
N GLY A 140 -10.54 -9.80 22.71
CA GLY A 140 -9.92 -11.03 23.21
C GLY A 140 -8.72 -10.77 24.11
N THR A 141 -8.37 -11.79 24.86
CA THR A 141 -7.19 -11.76 25.72
C THR A 141 -5.93 -11.99 24.90
N GLY A 142 -4.81 -11.44 25.32
CA GLY A 142 -3.53 -11.66 24.65
C GLY A 142 -3.15 -13.13 24.50
N SER A 143 -3.59 -13.99 25.41
CA SER A 143 -3.38 -15.45 25.33
C SER A 143 -4.25 -16.12 24.28
N ALA A 144 -5.46 -15.61 24.01
CA ALA A 144 -6.36 -16.18 23.00
C ALA A 144 -5.83 -16.00 21.57
N PHE A 145 -5.09 -14.90 21.32
CA PHE A 145 -4.49 -14.59 20.01
C PHE A 145 -3.00 -14.93 19.93
N SER A 146 -2.45 -15.62 20.93
CA SER A 146 -1.07 -16.07 20.87
C SER A 146 -0.90 -17.20 19.84
N LEU A 147 0.29 -17.28 19.24
CA LEU A 147 0.62 -18.32 18.25
C LEU A 147 0.50 -19.74 18.81
N LEU A 148 0.69 -19.90 20.13
CA LEU A 148 0.52 -21.14 20.90
C LEU A 148 -0.35 -20.84 22.12
N PRO A 149 -1.68 -20.93 21.99
CA PRO A 149 -2.57 -20.77 23.14
C PRO A 149 -2.33 -21.87 24.17
N THR A 150 -2.18 -21.50 25.43
CA THR A 150 -2.07 -22.49 26.52
C THR A 150 -3.42 -23.16 26.71
N GLN A 151 -3.55 -24.43 26.34
CA GLN A 151 -4.72 -25.25 26.58
C GLN A 151 -4.43 -26.17 27.75
N ASN A 152 -5.15 -25.99 28.87
CA ASN A 152 -5.18 -26.95 29.96
C ASN A 152 -6.31 -27.97 29.70
N ALA A 153 -6.11 -28.85 28.71
CA ALA A 153 -7.09 -29.87 28.34
C ALA A 153 -7.07 -31.12 29.26
N THR A 154 -5.94 -31.35 29.97
CA THR A 154 -5.74 -32.54 30.83
C THR A 154 -5.10 -32.11 32.14
N GLY A 155 -5.82 -32.22 33.24
CA GLY A 155 -5.31 -31.94 34.58
C GLY A 155 -6.33 -31.16 35.46
N ASN A 156 -5.92 -30.79 36.66
CA ASN A 156 -6.75 -29.95 37.55
C ASN A 156 -6.93 -28.57 36.92
N TRP A 157 -8.16 -28.15 36.65
CA TRP A 157 -8.48 -26.84 36.13
C TRP A 157 -8.12 -25.74 37.15
N ILE A 158 -7.28 -24.81 36.78
CA ILE A 158 -6.91 -23.65 37.60
C ILE A 158 -7.41 -22.40 36.87
N LYS A 159 -8.19 -21.55 37.55
CA LYS A 159 -8.62 -20.25 37.01
C LYS A 159 -7.43 -19.32 36.95
N VAL A 160 -6.95 -19.03 35.71
CA VAL A 160 -5.91 -18.04 35.47
C VAL A 160 -6.57 -16.73 35.05
N VAL A 161 -6.30 -15.65 35.77
CA VAL A 161 -6.81 -14.31 35.44
C VAL A 161 -6.18 -13.86 34.14
N GLN A 162 -7.02 -13.64 33.12
CA GLN A 162 -6.59 -13.17 31.79
C GLN A 162 -6.42 -11.65 31.78
N ARG A 163 -5.63 -11.18 30.82
CA ARG A 163 -5.45 -9.75 30.55
C ARG A 163 -5.98 -9.42 29.17
N VAL A 164 -6.69 -8.31 29.06
CA VAL A 164 -7.24 -7.78 27.82
C VAL A 164 -6.48 -6.51 27.48
N PRO A 165 -5.95 -6.39 26.26
CA PRO A 165 -5.32 -5.16 25.79
C PRO A 165 -6.38 -4.05 25.63
N VAL A 166 -6.04 -2.88 26.13
CA VAL A 166 -6.82 -1.65 25.98
C VAL A 166 -5.96 -0.64 25.26
N ARG A 167 -6.45 -0.18 24.11
CA ARG A 167 -5.74 0.82 23.30
C ARG A 167 -5.99 2.22 23.81
N ILE A 168 -4.91 2.92 24.06
CA ILE A 168 -4.90 4.28 24.59
C ILE A 168 -4.18 5.16 23.56
N GLN A 169 -4.87 6.19 23.10
CA GLN A 169 -4.30 7.24 22.28
C GLN A 169 -3.61 8.28 23.16
N LEU A 170 -2.39 8.59 22.83
CA LEU A 170 -1.58 9.59 23.53
C LEU A 170 -1.85 10.99 22.96
N ASP A 171 -1.63 12.02 23.78
CA ASP A 171 -1.72 13.41 23.35
C ASP A 171 -0.55 13.76 22.40
N PRO A 172 -0.83 14.16 21.14
CA PRO A 172 0.20 14.48 20.16
C PRO A 172 1.11 15.64 20.57
N GLN A 173 0.62 16.61 21.35
CA GLN A 173 1.41 17.75 21.79
C GLN A 173 2.49 17.30 22.76
N GLN A 174 2.13 16.45 23.72
CA GLN A 174 3.08 15.91 24.70
C GLN A 174 4.12 15.00 24.03
N LEU A 175 3.75 14.28 22.95
CA LEU A 175 4.67 13.46 22.16
C LEU A 175 5.70 14.29 21.40
N ALA A 176 5.32 15.45 20.90
CA ALA A 176 6.22 16.35 20.19
C ALA A 176 7.32 16.92 21.10
N GLU A 177 6.95 17.25 22.34
CA GLU A 177 7.89 17.75 23.34
C GLU A 177 8.75 16.64 23.95
N ASN A 178 8.21 15.43 24.08
CA ASN A 178 8.83 14.31 24.77
C ASN A 178 8.74 13.05 23.91
N PRO A 179 9.66 12.86 22.97
CA PRO A 179 9.61 11.77 22.03
C PRO A 179 9.74 10.42 22.72
N LEU A 180 8.79 9.54 22.49
CA LEU A 180 8.77 8.16 22.96
C LEU A 180 9.45 7.23 21.95
N ARG A 181 9.69 6.01 22.37
CA ARG A 181 10.22 4.92 21.55
C ARG A 181 9.29 3.71 21.66
N ILE A 182 9.26 2.89 20.61
CA ILE A 182 8.50 1.65 20.64
C ILE A 182 9.09 0.68 21.68
N GLY A 183 8.21 -0.01 22.41
CA GLY A 183 8.60 -1.04 23.37
C GLY A 183 8.95 -0.50 24.75
N LEU A 184 8.65 0.77 25.06
CA LEU A 184 8.81 1.31 26.40
C LEU A 184 7.73 0.75 27.34
N SER A 185 8.12 0.57 28.62
CA SER A 185 7.20 0.22 29.70
C SER A 185 6.57 1.47 30.29
N ALA A 186 5.31 1.34 30.70
CA ALA A 186 4.56 2.41 31.33
C ALA A 186 3.60 1.90 32.42
N THR A 187 3.32 2.73 33.38
CA THR A 187 2.23 2.55 34.35
C THR A 187 1.05 3.41 33.94
N VAL A 188 -0.13 2.81 33.91
CA VAL A 188 -1.36 3.43 33.38
C VAL A 188 -2.42 3.48 34.48
N LYS A 189 -3.08 4.63 34.62
CA LYS A 189 -4.24 4.84 35.48
C LYS A 189 -5.40 5.40 34.65
N VAL A 190 -6.48 4.63 34.55
CA VAL A 190 -7.70 5.07 33.86
C VAL A 190 -8.67 5.65 34.88
N ASN A 191 -9.22 6.81 34.61
CA ASN A 191 -10.27 7.39 35.42
C ASN A 191 -11.62 6.82 34.97
N VAL A 192 -12.19 5.94 35.79
CA VAL A 192 -13.46 5.22 35.54
C VAL A 192 -14.68 5.86 36.22
N THR A 193 -14.57 7.11 36.66
CA THR A 193 -15.66 7.81 37.37
C THR A 193 -16.88 7.98 36.46
N ASP A 194 -16.65 8.29 35.18
CA ASP A 194 -17.71 8.30 34.16
C ASP A 194 -17.78 6.94 33.48
N SER A 195 -18.84 6.20 33.68
CA SER A 195 -19.08 4.89 33.08
C SER A 195 -20.21 4.86 32.05
N GLN A 196 -20.65 6.02 31.54
CA GLN A 196 -21.73 6.14 30.57
C GLN A 196 -21.29 5.88 29.13
N GLY A 197 -19.99 5.80 28.84
CA GLY A 197 -19.43 5.54 27.52
C GLY A 197 -19.69 4.11 27.01
N GLU A 198 -19.39 3.90 25.73
CA GLU A 198 -19.50 2.61 25.06
C GLU A 198 -18.37 1.65 25.52
N THR A 199 -18.68 0.36 25.59
CA THR A 199 -17.70 -0.70 25.82
C THR A 199 -17.08 -1.19 24.51
N LEU A 200 -17.84 -1.11 23.42
CA LEU A 200 -17.46 -1.49 22.07
C LEU A 200 -17.81 -0.35 21.12
N ARG A 201 -16.99 -0.16 20.12
CA ARG A 201 -17.28 0.81 19.07
C ARG A 201 -18.09 0.12 17.98
N ASP A 202 -19.35 0.50 17.81
CA ASP A 202 -20.25 -0.09 16.80
C ASP A 202 -19.89 0.32 15.36
N GLN A 203 -19.21 1.44 15.20
CA GLN A 203 -18.82 1.94 13.87
C GLN A 203 -17.33 2.18 13.78
N ALA A 204 -16.76 1.81 12.63
CA ALA A 204 -15.40 2.19 12.28
C ALA A 204 -15.28 3.74 12.24
N PRO A 205 -14.14 4.32 12.64
CA PRO A 205 -13.94 5.76 12.52
C PRO A 205 -14.11 6.18 11.06
N SER A 206 -14.94 7.21 10.84
CA SER A 206 -15.25 7.75 9.51
C SER A 206 -14.07 8.51 8.87
N THR A 207 -13.06 8.84 9.68
CA THR A 207 -11.88 9.58 9.22
C THR A 207 -10.76 8.61 8.87
N THR A 208 -10.17 8.81 7.69
CA THR A 208 -8.96 8.07 7.29
C THR A 208 -7.81 8.45 8.22
N ILE A 209 -7.30 7.48 8.96
CA ILE A 209 -6.21 7.68 9.92
C ILE A 209 -4.87 7.86 9.19
N TYR A 210 -4.68 7.14 8.08
CA TYR A 210 -3.46 7.17 7.29
C TYR A 210 -3.79 7.30 5.81
N SER A 211 -3.09 8.20 5.13
CA SER A 211 -3.10 8.30 3.68
C SER A 211 -1.69 8.62 3.18
N THR A 212 -1.34 8.11 2.02
CA THR A 212 -0.06 8.38 1.40
C THR A 212 -0.21 8.52 -0.10
N ASN A 213 0.48 9.48 -0.69
CA ASN A 213 0.55 9.70 -2.13
C ASN A 213 1.85 9.14 -2.73
N VAL A 214 2.64 8.43 -1.95
CA VAL A 214 3.97 7.95 -2.34
C VAL A 214 3.94 7.02 -3.56
N LEU A 215 2.81 6.33 -3.78
CA LEU A 215 2.58 5.44 -4.92
C LEU A 215 1.87 6.14 -6.11
N GLN A 216 1.55 7.43 -5.98
CA GLN A 216 1.06 8.24 -7.08
C GLN A 216 2.25 8.80 -7.84
N TYR A 217 2.47 8.30 -9.04
CA TYR A 217 3.54 8.76 -9.91
C TYR A 217 3.01 9.87 -10.82
N ASP A 218 3.77 10.94 -10.95
CA ASP A 218 3.47 12.00 -11.91
C ASP A 218 3.89 11.55 -13.31
N GLU A 219 2.90 11.19 -14.13
CA GLU A 219 3.11 10.73 -15.50
C GLU A 219 3.38 11.87 -16.49
N SER A 220 3.39 13.12 -16.07
CA SER A 220 3.59 14.27 -16.97
C SER A 220 4.89 14.15 -17.77
N ALA A 221 5.97 13.74 -17.12
CA ALA A 221 7.27 13.60 -17.77
C ALA A 221 7.27 12.53 -18.88
N VAL A 222 6.67 11.36 -18.63
CA VAL A 222 6.60 10.30 -19.65
C VAL A 222 5.61 10.65 -20.75
N ASN A 223 4.50 11.31 -20.44
CA ASN A 223 3.54 11.76 -21.45
C ASN A 223 4.17 12.83 -22.37
N ASN A 224 4.88 13.81 -21.83
CA ASN A 224 5.60 14.81 -22.62
C ASN A 224 6.68 14.16 -23.52
N LEU A 225 7.38 13.15 -23.00
CA LEU A 225 8.35 12.39 -23.80
C LEU A 225 7.68 11.65 -24.96
N ILE A 226 6.53 10.99 -24.70
CA ILE A 226 5.74 10.29 -25.71
C ILE A 226 5.29 11.26 -26.81
N GLU A 227 4.72 12.40 -26.42
CA GLU A 227 4.26 13.43 -27.34
C GLU A 227 5.41 13.97 -28.21
N SER A 228 6.60 14.21 -27.61
CA SER A 228 7.75 14.66 -28.36
C SER A 228 8.22 13.62 -29.39
N ILE A 229 8.29 12.34 -28.99
CA ILE A 229 8.68 11.25 -29.90
C ILE A 229 7.70 11.12 -31.05
N ILE A 230 6.39 11.14 -30.78
CA ILE A 230 5.37 11.07 -31.83
C ILE A 230 5.48 12.24 -32.78
N ARG A 231 5.58 13.47 -32.28
CA ARG A 231 5.69 14.69 -33.07
C ARG A 231 6.96 14.69 -33.94
N ASP A 232 8.10 14.32 -33.37
CA ASP A 232 9.40 14.37 -34.08
C ASP A 232 9.52 13.27 -35.15
N ASN A 233 8.62 12.27 -35.15
CA ASN A 233 8.55 11.19 -36.16
C ASN A 233 7.25 11.22 -36.98
N SER A 234 6.43 12.25 -36.86
CA SER A 234 5.25 12.50 -37.70
C SER A 234 5.72 13.33 -38.90
N TYR A 235 5.80 12.71 -40.08
CA TYR A 235 6.09 13.38 -41.35
C TYR A 235 4.81 13.88 -41.99
#